data_a26ce6572d10f56672dc2cdc88cc0c20
#
_entry.id   a26ce6572d10f56672dc2cdc88cc0c20
#
_cell.length_a   1.000
_cell.length_b   1.000
_cell.length_c   1.000
_cell.angle_alpha   90.00
_cell.angle_beta   90.00
_cell.angle_gamma   90.00
#
_symmetry.space_group_name_H-M   'P 1'
#
loop_
_entity.id
_entity.type
_entity.pdbx_description
1 polymer ?
#
loop_
_entity_poly.entity_id
_entity_poly.type
_entity_poly.pdbx_seq_one_letter_code
_entity_poly.pdbx_strand_id
1 'polypeptide(L)'
;MTKTASKNKRSLPTAAVFLSRHKWKLISLNGKDVAKYNAHLLFDADKGRISGNSSCNNFFGPFIITSNTIEFPNIGTTMRACMGDNIESDLYQVLENRELHYDIAEQTFNLYIKNKHVAIFGLTEK
;
A
#
# COMPACT_ATOMS: atom_id res chain seq x y z
N MET A 1 -3.23 9.41 31.25
CA MET A 1 -2.89 9.35 30.56
C MET A 1 -2.44 9.33 30.04
N THR A 2 -2.83 9.43 30.17
CA THR A 2 -2.41 9.45 29.45
C THR A 2 -2.09 9.45 28.72
N LYS A 3 -2.24 9.64 28.89
CA LYS A 3 -1.99 9.80 28.04
C LYS A 3 -1.38 10.03 27.37
N THR A 4 -1.60 10.34 27.43
CA THR A 4 -1.13 10.64 26.58
C THR A 4 -0.44 10.63 25.89
N ALA A 5 -0.54 10.76 26.07
CA ALA A 5 -0.01 10.80 25.23
C ALA A 5 0.49 10.49 24.59
N SER A 6 0.30 10.51 24.64
CA SER A 6 0.59 10.21 23.86
C SER A 6 0.74 9.95 23.16
N LYS A 7 0.76 9.92 23.35
CA LYS A 7 0.67 9.90 22.56
C LYS A 7 1.24 9.96 21.91
N ASN A 8 1.29 10.13 21.65
CA ASN A 8 1.65 10.23 20.87
C ASN A 8 2.13 10.03 20.18
N LYS A 9 2.49 10.14 20.40
CA LYS A 9 2.74 9.87 19.79
C LYS A 9 2.12 9.50 19.47
N ARG A 10 1.84 9.95 19.07
CA ARG A 10 1.22 9.60 18.75
C ARG A 10 1.07 8.57 18.29
N SER A 11 0.51 8.56 18.37
CA SER A 11 0.66 7.12 18.26
C SER A 11 0.23 6.61 16.90
N LEU A 12 1.11 5.87 16.25
CA LEU A 12 0.81 5.23 14.98
C LEU A 12 -0.19 4.10 15.21
N PRO A 13 -1.16 3.91 14.31
CA PRO A 13 -2.01 2.73 14.37
C PRO A 13 -1.16 1.46 14.33
N THR A 14 -1.57 0.45 15.06
CA THR A 14 -0.87 -0.84 15.07
C THR A 14 -0.68 -1.40 13.67
N ALA A 15 -1.67 -1.17 12.79
CA ALA A 15 -1.59 -1.61 11.40
C ALA A 15 -0.37 -1.02 10.69
N ALA A 16 -0.09 0.28 10.88
CA ALA A 16 1.05 0.92 10.22
C ALA A 16 2.37 0.28 10.66
N VAL A 17 2.50 -0.03 11.95
CA VAL A 17 3.70 -0.68 12.46
C VAL A 17 3.87 -2.06 11.86
N PHE A 18 2.79 -2.84 11.81
CA PHE A 18 2.84 -4.18 11.23
C PHE A 18 3.20 -4.13 9.74
N LEU A 19 2.55 -3.23 8.99
CA LEU A 19 2.81 -3.11 7.56
C LEU A 19 4.27 -2.75 7.29
N SER A 20 4.89 -1.95 8.15
CA SER A 20 6.26 -1.50 7.94
C SER A 20 7.31 -2.58 8.19
N ARG A 21 6.93 -3.69 8.80
CA ARG A 21 7.86 -4.78 9.11
C ARG A 21 8.08 -5.75 7.97
N HIS A 22 7.26 -5.65 6.93
CA HIS A 22 7.26 -6.65 5.86
C HIS A 22 7.25 -5.96 4.50
N LYS A 23 7.63 -6.72 3.50
CA LYS A 23 7.47 -6.32 2.11
C LYS A 23 6.18 -6.94 1.59
N TRP A 24 5.41 -6.18 0.85
CA TRP A 24 4.08 -6.61 0.40
C TRP A 24 4.10 -6.77 -1.12
N LYS A 25 3.96 -8.00 -1.58
CA LYS A 25 3.94 -8.32 -2.99
C LYS A 25 2.52 -8.27 -3.52
N LEU A 26 2.31 -7.56 -4.62
CA LEU A 26 0.99 -7.50 -5.25
C LEU A 26 0.65 -8.84 -5.88
N ILE A 27 -0.47 -9.42 -5.46
CA ILE A 27 -0.93 -10.74 -5.91
C ILE A 27 -2.09 -10.61 -6.89
N SER A 28 -3.06 -9.75 -6.56
CA SER A 28 -4.27 -9.61 -7.35
C SER A 28 -4.63 -8.14 -7.46
N LEU A 29 -5.11 -7.75 -8.63
CA LEU A 29 -5.53 -6.36 -8.90
C LEU A 29 -6.79 -6.40 -9.75
N ASN A 30 -7.85 -5.79 -9.22
CA ASN A 30 -9.17 -5.77 -9.88
C ASN A 30 -9.64 -7.18 -10.26
N GLY A 31 -9.37 -8.16 -9.39
CA GLY A 31 -9.80 -9.52 -9.59
C GLY A 31 -8.93 -10.37 -10.51
N LYS A 32 -7.82 -9.82 -10.99
CA LYS A 32 -6.91 -10.54 -11.88
C LYS A 32 -5.64 -10.91 -11.15
N ASP A 33 -5.11 -12.11 -11.42
CA ASP A 33 -3.83 -12.54 -10.89
C ASP A 33 -2.71 -11.75 -11.58
N VAL A 34 -1.96 -10.99 -10.78
CA VAL A 34 -0.86 -10.17 -11.29
C VAL A 34 0.46 -10.49 -10.60
N ALA A 35 0.54 -11.63 -9.94
CA ALA A 35 1.74 -12.00 -9.18
C ALA A 35 2.99 -12.06 -10.06
N LYS A 36 2.83 -12.42 -11.32
CA LYS A 36 3.98 -12.55 -12.26
C LYS A 36 4.73 -11.24 -12.49
N TYR A 37 4.09 -10.11 -12.23
CA TYR A 37 4.72 -8.80 -12.46
C TYR A 37 5.68 -8.42 -11.34
N ASN A 38 5.62 -9.09 -10.19
CA ASN A 38 6.52 -8.83 -9.05
C ASN A 38 6.46 -7.39 -8.55
N ALA A 39 5.30 -6.76 -8.66
CA ALA A 39 5.10 -5.44 -8.08
C ALA A 39 5.06 -5.54 -6.56
N HIS A 40 5.54 -4.52 -5.87
CA HIS A 40 5.58 -4.57 -4.41
C HIS A 40 5.41 -3.20 -3.78
N LEU A 41 5.16 -3.22 -2.48
CA LEU A 41 4.88 -2.03 -1.67
C LEU A 41 5.61 -2.17 -0.33
N LEU A 42 6.27 -1.09 0.09
CA LEU A 42 6.96 -1.00 1.37
C LEU A 42 6.43 0.21 2.12
N PHE A 43 6.30 0.07 3.44
CA PHE A 43 5.83 1.14 4.32
C PHE A 43 6.94 1.56 5.26
N ASP A 44 7.06 2.87 5.47
CA ASP A 44 7.91 3.43 6.51
C ASP A 44 6.97 4.18 7.47
N ALA A 45 6.62 3.52 8.58
CA ALA A 45 5.65 4.07 9.51
C ALA A 45 6.17 5.33 10.19
N ASP A 46 7.48 5.38 10.48
CA ASP A 46 8.07 6.54 11.16
C ASP A 46 7.99 7.80 10.31
N LYS A 47 8.14 7.66 9.01
CA LYS A 47 8.11 8.81 8.09
C LYS A 47 6.73 9.04 7.48
N GLY A 48 5.81 8.10 7.67
CA GLY A 48 4.49 8.18 7.04
C GLY A 48 4.54 8.10 5.53
N ARG A 49 5.46 7.32 4.99
CA ARG A 49 5.67 7.25 3.54
C ARG A 49 5.72 5.81 3.05
N ILE A 50 5.35 5.67 1.79
CA ILE A 50 5.50 4.40 1.09
C ILE A 50 6.56 4.52 0.01
N SER A 51 7.08 3.36 -0.38
CA SER A 51 7.85 3.20 -1.60
C SER A 51 7.47 1.87 -2.21
N GLY A 52 7.68 1.71 -3.49
CA GLY A 52 7.32 0.47 -4.14
C GLY A 52 7.80 0.44 -5.58
N ASN A 53 7.41 -0.61 -6.25
CA ASN A 53 7.74 -0.81 -7.65
C ASN A 53 6.55 -1.43 -8.36
N SER A 54 6.20 -0.86 -9.50
CA SER A 54 5.04 -1.30 -10.27
C SER A 54 5.37 -2.41 -11.26
N SER A 55 6.60 -2.93 -11.22
CA SER A 55 7.20 -3.78 -12.24
C SER A 55 7.85 -2.98 -13.38
N CYS A 56 7.56 -1.69 -13.48
CA CYS A 56 8.17 -0.81 -14.48
C CYS A 56 8.88 0.35 -13.80
N ASN A 57 8.14 1.13 -12.99
CA ASN A 57 8.70 2.29 -12.32
C ASN A 57 8.65 2.12 -10.82
N ASN A 58 9.53 2.84 -10.13
CA ASN A 58 9.45 3.00 -8.69
C ASN A 58 8.41 4.06 -8.38
N PHE A 59 7.67 3.89 -7.28
CA PHE A 59 6.74 4.90 -6.82
C PHE A 59 6.95 5.16 -5.33
N PHE A 60 6.48 6.32 -4.87
CA PHE A 60 6.73 6.77 -3.50
C PHE A 60 5.75 7.88 -3.16
N GLY A 61 5.59 8.11 -1.87
CA GLY A 61 4.74 9.19 -1.43
C GLY A 61 4.28 9.00 -0.01
N PRO A 62 3.46 9.91 0.49
CA PRO A 62 2.91 9.79 1.84
C PRO A 62 1.77 8.80 1.90
N PHE A 63 1.48 8.31 3.09
CA PHE A 63 0.23 7.60 3.33
C PHE A 63 -0.41 8.09 4.61
N ILE A 64 -1.73 8.01 4.66
CA ILE A 64 -2.53 8.37 5.82
C ILE A 64 -3.37 7.15 6.16
N ILE A 65 -3.27 6.65 7.39
CA ILE A 65 -3.94 5.43 7.78
C ILE A 65 -4.75 5.64 9.06
N THR A 66 -5.93 5.05 9.09
CA THR A 66 -6.75 4.97 10.29
C THR A 66 -6.92 3.50 10.65
N SER A 67 -7.84 3.19 11.55
CA SER A 67 -8.07 1.80 11.93
C SER A 67 -8.66 0.97 10.79
N ASN A 68 -9.29 1.60 9.80
CA ASN A 68 -9.97 0.86 8.72
C ASN A 68 -9.84 1.50 7.34
N THR A 69 -9.16 2.64 7.22
CA THR A 69 -8.97 3.28 5.92
C THR A 69 -7.52 3.63 5.68
N ILE A 70 -7.14 3.74 4.41
CA ILE A 70 -5.80 4.17 4.03
C ILE A 70 -5.91 5.02 2.77
N GLU A 71 -5.04 6.01 2.68
CA GLU A 71 -5.03 6.94 1.56
C GLU A 71 -3.59 7.22 1.15
N PHE A 72 -3.36 7.34 -0.16
CA PHE A 72 -2.06 7.66 -0.74
C PHE A 72 -2.22 8.96 -1.54
N PRO A 73 -2.13 10.12 -0.88
CA PRO A 73 -2.58 11.37 -1.51
C PRO A 73 -1.74 11.90 -2.66
N ASN A 74 -0.46 11.57 -2.73
CA ASN A 74 0.40 12.11 -3.78
C ASN A 74 1.47 11.10 -4.15
N ILE A 75 1.15 10.20 -5.06
CA ILE A 75 2.13 9.22 -5.51
C ILE A 75 3.01 9.83 -6.59
N GLY A 76 4.32 9.86 -6.33
CA GLY A 76 5.30 10.21 -7.33
C GLY A 76 5.89 8.96 -7.94
N THR A 77 6.37 9.06 -9.17
CA THR A 77 6.93 7.90 -9.87
C THR A 77 8.17 8.30 -10.65
N THR A 78 9.05 7.33 -10.88
CA THR A 78 10.04 7.47 -11.93
C THR A 78 9.33 7.40 -13.28
N MET A 79 9.98 7.82 -14.33
CA MET A 79 9.33 8.04 -15.63
C MET A 79 9.94 7.19 -16.72
N ARG A 80 10.29 5.96 -16.40
CA ARG A 80 10.80 5.04 -17.40
C ARG A 80 9.66 4.59 -18.32
N ALA A 81 9.93 4.48 -19.62
CA ALA A 81 8.96 3.91 -20.54
C ALA A 81 8.82 2.41 -20.27
N CYS A 82 7.60 1.93 -20.21
CA CYS A 82 7.33 0.52 -19.92
C CYS A 82 7.17 -0.24 -21.22
N MET A 83 7.91 -1.34 -21.34
CA MET A 83 7.88 -2.18 -22.52
C MET A 83 6.90 -3.32 -22.29
N GLY A 84 6.00 -3.53 -23.25
CA GLY A 84 5.07 -4.64 -23.21
C GLY A 84 3.98 -4.49 -22.17
N ASP A 85 3.48 -5.62 -21.76
CA ASP A 85 2.37 -5.72 -20.81
C ASP A 85 2.82 -5.29 -19.43
N ASN A 86 2.03 -4.40 -18.80
CA ASN A 86 2.33 -4.00 -17.42
C ASN A 86 1.06 -3.56 -16.73
N ILE A 87 1.14 -3.42 -15.41
CA ILE A 87 -0.01 -3.11 -14.56
C ILE A 87 0.05 -1.71 -13.98
N GLU A 88 1.02 -0.90 -14.40
CA GLU A 88 1.31 0.35 -13.71
C GLU A 88 0.12 1.29 -13.66
N SER A 89 -0.52 1.50 -14.80
CA SER A 89 -1.66 2.41 -14.87
C SER A 89 -2.81 1.93 -14.00
N ASP A 90 -3.12 0.64 -14.06
CA ASP A 90 -4.21 0.08 -13.25
C ASP A 90 -3.91 0.16 -11.76
N LEU A 91 -2.67 -0.08 -11.39
CA LEU A 91 -2.26 0.00 -9.99
C LEU A 91 -2.43 1.42 -9.45
N TYR A 92 -1.94 2.41 -10.20
CA TYR A 92 -2.05 3.80 -9.74
C TYR A 92 -3.49 4.27 -9.70
N GLN A 93 -4.33 3.82 -10.61
CA GLN A 93 -5.76 4.16 -10.58
C GLN A 93 -6.44 3.65 -9.31
N VAL A 94 -6.00 2.50 -8.80
CA VAL A 94 -6.55 1.97 -7.56
C VAL A 94 -6.03 2.76 -6.35
N LEU A 95 -4.74 3.07 -6.34
CA LEU A 95 -4.09 3.61 -5.14
C LEU A 95 -4.25 5.11 -4.98
N GLU A 96 -4.17 5.88 -6.06
CA GLU A 96 -3.87 7.30 -5.98
C GLU A 96 -5.09 8.14 -5.64
N ASN A 97 -4.91 9.07 -4.68
CA ASN A 97 -5.85 10.16 -4.39
C ASN A 97 -7.26 9.70 -4.04
N ARG A 98 -7.39 8.61 -3.32
CA ARG A 98 -8.69 8.18 -2.83
C ARG A 98 -8.55 7.51 -1.48
N GLU A 99 -9.62 7.55 -0.71
CA GLU A 99 -9.69 6.82 0.53
C GLU A 99 -10.08 5.38 0.23
N LEU A 100 -9.26 4.45 0.68
CA LEU A 100 -9.49 3.03 0.51
C LEU A 100 -9.84 2.43 1.86
N HIS A 101 -10.73 1.46 1.88
CA HIS A 101 -10.87 0.62 3.06
C HIS A 101 -9.85 -0.50 2.97
N TYR A 102 -9.37 -0.96 4.12
CA TYR A 102 -8.41 -2.06 4.14
C TYR A 102 -8.69 -3.00 5.28
N ASP A 103 -8.19 -4.21 5.14
CA ASP A 103 -8.00 -5.10 6.27
C ASP A 103 -6.71 -5.88 6.10
N ILE A 104 -6.24 -6.43 7.18
CA ILE A 104 -5.07 -7.32 7.18
C ILE A 104 -5.57 -8.64 7.72
N ALA A 105 -5.50 -9.67 6.90
CA ALA A 105 -6.00 -11.00 7.23
C ALA A 105 -4.84 -11.97 7.09
N GLU A 106 -4.32 -12.43 8.23
CA GLU A 106 -3.18 -13.33 8.26
C GLU A 106 -1.98 -12.75 7.51
N GLN A 107 -1.71 -13.23 6.31
CA GLN A 107 -0.55 -12.80 5.55
C GLN A 107 -0.91 -11.94 4.35
N THR A 108 -2.10 -11.37 4.34
CA THR A 108 -2.54 -10.52 3.23
C THR A 108 -2.95 -9.15 3.71
N PHE A 109 -2.68 -8.17 2.86
CA PHE A 109 -3.14 -6.79 3.02
C PHE A 109 -4.10 -6.53 1.87
N ASN A 110 -5.35 -6.25 2.21
CA ASN A 110 -6.45 -6.19 1.25
C ASN A 110 -6.98 -4.78 1.15
N LEU A 111 -7.23 -4.32 -0.07
CA LEU A 111 -7.79 -2.99 -0.33
C LEU A 111 -9.16 -3.11 -0.99
N TYR A 112 -10.06 -2.20 -0.59
CA TYR A 112 -11.44 -2.21 -1.07
C TYR A 112 -11.88 -0.80 -1.46
N ILE A 113 -12.67 -0.72 -2.52
CA ILE A 113 -13.37 0.49 -2.91
C ILE A 113 -14.86 0.15 -2.89
N LYS A 114 -15.62 0.79 -2.00
CA LYS A 114 -17.07 0.57 -1.88
C LYS A 114 -17.41 -0.92 -1.79
N ASN A 115 -16.76 -1.62 -0.91
CA ASN A 115 -16.96 -3.05 -0.66
C ASN A 115 -16.47 -3.96 -1.79
N LYS A 116 -15.91 -3.41 -2.84
CA LYS A 116 -15.31 -4.21 -3.89
C LYS A 116 -13.83 -4.44 -3.57
N HIS A 117 -13.40 -5.68 -3.59
CA HIS A 117 -12.01 -6.05 -3.31
C HIS A 117 -11.16 -5.72 -4.55
N VAL A 118 -10.33 -4.69 -4.45
CA VAL A 118 -9.60 -4.18 -5.62
C VAL A 118 -8.13 -4.57 -5.65
N ALA A 119 -7.54 -4.91 -4.51
CA ALA A 119 -6.14 -5.33 -4.49
C ALA A 119 -5.86 -6.26 -3.34
N ILE A 120 -5.00 -7.23 -3.57
CA ILE A 120 -4.50 -8.15 -2.55
C ILE A 120 -2.98 -8.13 -2.63
N PHE A 121 -2.36 -7.80 -1.49
CA PHE A 121 -0.91 -7.89 -1.35
C PHE A 121 -0.59 -9.02 -0.39
N GLY A 122 0.40 -9.81 -0.73
CA GLY A 122 0.85 -10.91 0.12
C GLY A 122 2.13 -10.53 0.85
N LEU A 123 2.24 -10.99 2.07
CA LEU A 123 3.41 -10.75 2.91
C LEU A 123 4.60 -11.54 2.39
N THR A 124 5.73 -10.87 2.24
CA THR A 124 7.00 -11.50 1.91
C THR A 124 8.06 -10.99 2.86
N GLU A 125 9.26 -11.53 2.75
CA GLU A 125 10.36 -11.02 3.54
C GLU A 125 10.71 -9.60 3.10
N LYS A 126 11.11 -8.79 4.05
CA LYS A 126 11.47 -7.42 3.77
C LYS A 126 12.88 -7.27 3.21
#